data_9d9e048019b92a65c3a5bac471f4fcbf
#
_entry.id   9d9e048019b92a65c3a5bac471f4fcbf
#
_cell.length_a   1.000
_cell.length_b   1.000
_cell.length_c   1.000
_cell.angle_alpha   90.00
_cell.angle_beta   90.00
_cell.angle_gamma   90.00
#
_symmetry.space_group_name_H-M   'P 1'
#
loop_
_entity.id
_entity.type
_entity.pdbx_description
1 polymer ?
#
loop_
_entity_poly.entity_id
_entity_poly.type
_entity_poly.pdbx_seq_one_letter_code
_entity_poly.pdbx_strand_id
1 'polypeptide(L)'
;SEISKEGLYNTLIQFNGPTPRFISWLIAIPYSLFGRSLLMAKSISLMFGIGSVYLGWLIAIEFWNDSIANKVGWILALFPSLILYSSLVLREVYIVFFLLIALYGIVDWTITNKFKSIIITMVGFSAATFFHGAMMVGAIVFLIIVALSKIKIFFKTLINLKINPTN
;
A
#
# COMPACT_ATOMS: atom_id res chain seq x y z
N SER A 1 7.93 -24.23 -6.42
CA SER A 1 7.42 -24.73 -5.14
C SER A 1 6.57 -25.97 -5.38
N GLU A 2 6.48 -26.87 -4.43
CA GLU A 2 5.64 -28.08 -4.53
C GLU A 2 4.16 -27.72 -4.63
N ILE A 3 3.76 -26.63 -3.99
CA ILE A 3 2.40 -26.08 -3.96
C ILE A 3 1.78 -25.94 -5.36
N SER A 4 2.54 -25.47 -6.35
CA SER A 4 2.00 -25.24 -7.72
C SER A 4 1.82 -26.53 -8.53
N LYS A 5 2.33 -27.67 -8.06
CA LYS A 5 2.17 -28.96 -8.74
C LYS A 5 0.81 -29.60 -8.47
N GLU A 6 0.16 -29.23 -7.39
CA GLU A 6 -1.09 -29.83 -6.91
C GLU A 6 -2.37 -29.18 -7.44
N GLY A 7 -2.23 -28.17 -8.32
CA GLY A 7 -3.35 -27.46 -8.92
C GLY A 7 -3.84 -26.25 -8.09
N LEU A 8 -4.66 -25.42 -8.72
CA LEU A 8 -5.14 -24.15 -8.16
C LEU A 8 -5.88 -24.33 -6.82
N TYR A 9 -6.72 -25.35 -6.71
CA TYR A 9 -7.52 -25.61 -5.51
C TYR A 9 -6.66 -25.85 -4.26
N ASN A 10 -5.67 -26.75 -4.39
CA ASN A 10 -4.75 -27.05 -3.28
C ASN A 10 -3.85 -25.86 -2.96
N THR A 11 -3.46 -25.06 -3.97
CA THR A 11 -2.69 -23.83 -3.76
C THR A 11 -3.47 -22.82 -2.92
N LEU A 12 -4.79 -22.68 -3.13
CA LEU A 12 -5.63 -21.76 -2.37
C LEU A 12 -5.86 -22.23 -0.92
N ILE A 13 -6.00 -23.54 -0.69
CA ILE A 13 -6.23 -24.09 0.65
C ILE A 13 -4.98 -24.00 1.52
N GLN A 14 -3.78 -24.06 0.96
CA GLN A 14 -2.51 -23.99 1.69
C GLN A 14 -2.14 -22.55 2.13
N PHE A 15 -3.09 -21.62 2.14
CA PHE A 15 -2.89 -20.28 2.65
C PHE A 15 -2.70 -20.27 4.17
N ASN A 16 -1.49 -19.96 4.64
CA ASN A 16 -1.12 -19.95 6.05
C ASN A 16 -1.10 -18.54 6.69
N GLY A 17 -1.85 -17.58 6.12
CA GLY A 17 -1.93 -16.22 6.65
C GLY A 17 -0.68 -15.34 6.38
N PRO A 18 -0.53 -14.23 7.11
CA PRO A 18 0.58 -13.28 6.92
C PRO A 18 1.90 -13.87 7.43
N THR A 19 2.69 -14.40 6.52
CA THR A 19 4.00 -15.03 6.81
C THR A 19 5.04 -14.60 5.79
N PRO A 20 6.35 -14.75 6.08
CA PRO A 20 7.40 -14.54 5.09
C PRO A 20 7.22 -15.36 3.80
N ARG A 21 6.42 -16.43 3.86
CA ARG A 21 6.12 -17.32 2.72
C ARG A 21 4.94 -16.83 1.87
N PHE A 22 4.26 -15.74 2.26
CA PHE A 22 3.10 -15.21 1.54
C PHE A 22 3.41 -14.90 0.07
N ILE A 23 4.60 -14.37 -0.23
CA ILE A 23 5.03 -14.12 -1.61
C ILE A 23 5.11 -15.42 -2.43
N SER A 24 5.59 -16.51 -1.83
CA SER A 24 5.65 -17.80 -2.52
C SER A 24 4.26 -18.32 -2.85
N TRP A 25 3.31 -18.12 -1.96
CA TRP A 25 1.91 -18.44 -2.19
C TRP A 25 1.29 -17.56 -3.30
N LEU A 26 1.53 -16.25 -3.27
CA LEU A 26 1.05 -15.31 -4.29
C LEU A 26 1.56 -15.68 -5.70
N ILE A 27 2.82 -16.08 -5.82
CA ILE A 27 3.42 -16.49 -7.10
C ILE A 27 2.97 -17.90 -7.49
N ALA A 28 2.61 -18.76 -6.53
CA ALA A 28 2.14 -20.10 -6.82
C ALA A 28 0.78 -20.10 -7.55
N ILE A 29 -0.06 -19.09 -7.33
CA ILE A 29 -1.36 -18.95 -8.02
C ILE A 29 -1.18 -18.87 -9.54
N PRO A 30 -0.46 -17.89 -10.12
CA PRO A 30 -0.25 -17.84 -11.56
C PRO A 30 0.55 -19.05 -12.09
N TYR A 31 1.45 -19.63 -11.28
CA TYR A 31 2.18 -20.83 -11.67
C TYR A 31 1.27 -22.06 -11.80
N SER A 32 0.20 -22.16 -11.01
CA SER A 32 -0.76 -23.26 -11.11
C SER A 32 -1.64 -23.16 -12.34
N LEU A 33 -1.84 -21.92 -12.88
CA LEU A 33 -2.68 -21.65 -14.06
C LEU A 33 -1.91 -21.77 -15.37
N PHE A 34 -0.69 -21.19 -15.41
CA PHE A 34 0.08 -20.99 -16.65
C PHE A 34 1.37 -21.82 -16.70
N GLY A 35 1.61 -22.62 -15.66
CA GLY A 35 2.88 -23.34 -15.52
C GLY A 35 4.00 -22.48 -14.94
N ARG A 36 5.12 -23.12 -14.61
CA ARG A 36 6.26 -22.46 -13.98
C ARG A 36 7.07 -21.65 -14.98
N SER A 37 7.10 -20.33 -14.80
CA SER A 37 7.92 -19.42 -15.58
C SER A 37 8.56 -18.37 -14.70
N LEU A 38 9.88 -18.31 -14.66
CA LEU A 38 10.62 -17.27 -13.95
C LEU A 38 10.31 -15.88 -14.51
N LEU A 39 10.10 -15.77 -15.81
CA LEU A 39 9.71 -14.51 -16.46
C LEU A 39 8.37 -14.00 -15.94
N MET A 40 7.38 -14.88 -15.74
CA MET A 40 6.08 -14.50 -15.19
C MET A 40 6.19 -13.95 -13.77
N ALA A 41 6.97 -14.59 -12.90
CA ALA A 41 7.19 -14.10 -11.54
C ALA A 41 7.88 -12.72 -11.54
N LYS A 42 8.89 -12.53 -12.41
CA LYS A 42 9.57 -11.24 -12.57
C LYS A 42 8.64 -10.16 -13.13
N SER A 43 7.79 -10.51 -14.10
CA SER A 43 6.83 -9.56 -14.68
C SER A 43 5.83 -9.06 -13.64
N ILE A 44 5.35 -9.94 -12.75
CA ILE A 44 4.48 -9.54 -11.63
C ILE A 44 5.21 -8.55 -10.72
N SER A 45 6.44 -8.86 -10.28
CA SER A 45 7.23 -7.96 -9.44
C SER A 45 7.49 -6.62 -10.13
N LEU A 46 7.76 -6.62 -11.43
CA LEU A 46 7.96 -5.41 -12.24
C LEU A 46 6.70 -4.55 -12.28
N MET A 47 5.52 -5.15 -12.42
CA MET A 47 4.24 -4.41 -12.37
C MET A 47 4.06 -3.66 -11.05
N PHE A 48 4.40 -4.28 -9.91
CA PHE A 48 4.38 -3.60 -8.62
C PHE A 48 5.43 -2.49 -8.51
N GLY A 49 6.60 -2.68 -9.09
CA GLY A 49 7.63 -1.65 -9.20
C GLY A 49 7.16 -0.43 -10.00
N ILE A 50 6.59 -0.65 -11.18
CA ILE A 50 6.01 0.41 -12.01
C ILE A 50 4.86 1.12 -11.28
N GLY A 51 3.98 0.34 -10.64
CA GLY A 51 2.91 0.87 -9.81
C GLY A 51 3.42 1.75 -8.67
N SER A 52 4.57 1.41 -8.07
CA SER A 52 5.21 2.22 -7.02
C SER A 52 5.71 3.56 -7.57
N VAL A 53 6.30 3.58 -8.76
CA VAL A 53 6.70 4.83 -9.44
C VAL A 53 5.49 5.71 -9.71
N TYR A 54 4.41 5.13 -10.23
CA TYR A 54 3.18 5.85 -10.52
C TYR A 54 2.53 6.42 -9.25
N LEU A 55 2.45 5.65 -8.16
CA LEU A 55 1.94 6.13 -6.88
C LEU A 55 2.79 7.25 -6.30
N GLY A 56 4.11 7.14 -6.41
CA GLY A 56 5.02 8.22 -5.99
C GLY A 56 4.81 9.50 -6.80
N TRP A 57 4.57 9.39 -8.10
CA TRP A 57 4.20 10.51 -8.96
C TRP A 57 2.84 11.11 -8.55
N LEU A 58 1.81 10.28 -8.28
CA LEU A 58 0.51 10.74 -7.80
C LEU A 58 0.61 11.51 -6.48
N ILE A 59 1.40 11.00 -5.52
CA ILE A 59 1.63 11.68 -4.25
C ILE A 59 2.32 13.03 -4.48
N ALA A 60 3.29 13.08 -5.38
CA ALA A 60 4.01 14.30 -5.68
C ALA A 60 3.12 15.37 -6.33
N ILE A 61 2.16 14.99 -7.16
CA ILE A 61 1.24 15.94 -7.82
C ILE A 61 0.26 16.59 -6.82
N GLU A 62 -0.07 15.89 -5.72
CA GLU A 62 -0.93 16.45 -4.66
C GLU A 62 -0.25 17.57 -3.86
N PHE A 63 1.09 17.57 -3.80
CA PHE A 63 1.87 18.56 -3.05
C PHE A 63 2.48 19.65 -3.92
N TRP A 64 2.74 19.35 -5.19
CA TRP A 64 3.47 20.22 -6.10
C TRP A 64 2.79 20.27 -7.46
N ASN A 65 3.47 20.86 -8.42
CA ASN A 65 3.01 20.94 -9.80
C ASN A 65 3.49 19.74 -10.65
N ASP A 66 2.93 19.60 -11.85
CA ASP A 66 3.25 18.53 -12.80
C ASP A 66 4.75 18.43 -13.11
N SER A 67 5.45 19.57 -13.20
CA SER A 67 6.87 19.60 -13.51
C SER A 67 7.72 18.92 -12.42
N ILE A 68 7.39 19.16 -11.15
CA ILE A 68 8.07 18.53 -10.01
C ILE A 68 7.65 17.06 -9.89
N ALA A 69 6.36 16.76 -10.04
CA ALA A 69 5.85 15.39 -10.01
C ALA A 69 6.53 14.51 -11.07
N ASN A 70 6.72 15.02 -12.29
CA ASN A 70 7.44 14.32 -13.34
C ASN A 70 8.91 14.06 -12.97
N LYS A 71 9.59 15.01 -12.33
CA LYS A 71 10.96 14.80 -11.85
C LYS A 71 11.01 13.71 -10.78
N VAL A 72 10.06 13.70 -9.83
CA VAL A 72 9.92 12.65 -8.81
C VAL A 72 9.70 11.29 -9.47
N GLY A 73 8.80 11.20 -10.45
CA GLY A 73 8.57 9.98 -11.22
C GLY A 73 9.84 9.44 -11.88
N TRP A 74 10.61 10.30 -12.55
CA TRP A 74 11.90 9.92 -13.15
C TRP A 74 12.94 9.48 -12.14
N ILE A 75 13.06 10.20 -11.01
CA ILE A 75 13.99 9.83 -9.93
C ILE A 75 13.64 8.45 -9.37
N LEU A 76 12.35 8.18 -9.11
CA LEU A 76 11.88 6.88 -8.62
C LEU A 76 12.08 5.78 -9.67
N ALA A 77 11.79 6.04 -10.95
CA ALA A 77 11.98 5.08 -12.02
C ALA A 77 13.44 4.65 -12.21
N LEU A 78 14.36 5.56 -11.98
CA LEU A 78 15.81 5.33 -12.09
C LEU A 78 16.45 4.94 -10.75
N PHE A 79 15.67 4.83 -9.66
CA PHE A 79 16.21 4.53 -8.35
C PHE A 79 16.75 3.10 -8.29
N PRO A 80 18.06 2.90 -8.07
CA PRO A 80 18.70 1.58 -8.23
C PRO A 80 18.07 0.48 -7.39
N SER A 81 17.70 0.77 -6.13
CA SER A 81 17.08 -0.22 -5.26
C SER A 81 15.69 -0.64 -5.74
N LEU A 82 14.88 0.28 -6.28
CA LEU A 82 13.57 -0.06 -6.81
C LEU A 82 13.69 -0.93 -8.06
N ILE A 83 14.63 -0.63 -8.94
CA ILE A 83 14.95 -1.44 -10.14
C ILE A 83 15.39 -2.83 -9.70
N LEU A 84 16.32 -2.91 -8.75
CA LEU A 84 16.84 -4.18 -8.26
C LEU A 84 15.73 -5.03 -7.64
N TYR A 85 14.92 -4.49 -6.74
CA TYR A 85 13.84 -5.21 -6.07
C TYR A 85 12.72 -5.62 -7.02
N SER A 86 12.45 -4.84 -8.06
CA SER A 86 11.47 -5.18 -9.11
C SER A 86 11.94 -6.30 -10.02
N SER A 87 13.26 -6.37 -10.29
CA SER A 87 13.86 -7.39 -11.18
C SER A 87 14.09 -8.74 -10.47
N LEU A 88 14.27 -8.69 -9.16
CA LEU A 88 14.44 -9.86 -8.31
C LEU A 88 13.13 -10.10 -7.57
N VAL A 89 12.45 -11.19 -7.72
CA VAL A 89 11.16 -11.51 -7.06
C VAL A 89 11.28 -11.43 -5.53
N LEU A 90 11.45 -10.19 -5.02
CA LEU A 90 11.64 -9.87 -3.60
C LEU A 90 10.35 -9.30 -3.01
N ARG A 91 10.07 -9.63 -1.76
CA ARG A 91 8.88 -9.14 -1.03
C ARG A 91 8.87 -7.63 -0.84
N GLU A 92 10.03 -7.00 -0.84
CA GLU A 92 10.24 -5.58 -0.60
C GLU A 92 9.49 -4.71 -1.61
N VAL A 93 9.42 -5.10 -2.88
CA VAL A 93 8.70 -4.33 -3.91
C VAL A 93 7.20 -4.28 -3.62
N TYR A 94 6.62 -5.38 -3.13
CA TYR A 94 5.20 -5.45 -2.75
C TYR A 94 4.92 -4.60 -1.50
N ILE A 95 5.80 -4.65 -0.50
CA ILE A 95 5.70 -3.82 0.71
C ILE A 95 5.72 -2.33 0.33
N VAL A 96 6.68 -1.91 -0.50
CA VAL A 96 6.80 -0.51 -0.96
C VAL A 96 5.54 -0.08 -1.69
N PHE A 97 5.03 -0.90 -2.60
CA PHE A 97 3.81 -0.59 -3.35
C PHE A 97 2.60 -0.35 -2.44
N PHE A 98 2.33 -1.29 -1.51
CA PHE A 98 1.18 -1.16 -0.61
C PHE A 98 1.38 -0.05 0.43
N LEU A 99 2.63 0.21 0.85
CA LEU A 99 2.94 1.34 1.71
C LEU A 99 2.69 2.68 0.99
N LEU A 100 3.00 2.77 -0.31
CA LEU A 100 2.69 3.96 -1.10
C LEU A 100 1.18 4.14 -1.30
N ILE A 101 0.39 3.07 -1.42
CA ILE A 101 -1.07 3.17 -1.40
C ILE A 101 -1.56 3.75 -0.06
N ALA A 102 -1.02 3.25 1.06
CA ALA A 102 -1.38 3.78 2.38
C ALA A 102 -0.99 5.26 2.51
N LEU A 103 0.21 5.63 2.05
CA LEU A 103 0.69 7.01 2.08
C LEU A 103 -0.18 7.93 1.20
N TYR A 104 -0.54 7.50 0.00
CA TYR A 104 -1.48 8.22 -0.87
C TYR A 104 -2.83 8.46 -0.16
N GLY A 105 -3.37 7.45 0.50
CA GLY A 105 -4.59 7.59 1.27
C GLY A 105 -4.46 8.56 2.44
N ILE A 106 -3.31 8.60 3.14
CA ILE A 106 -3.02 9.59 4.20
C ILE A 106 -3.01 11.01 3.62
N VAL A 107 -2.31 11.20 2.50
CA VAL A 107 -2.22 12.50 1.84
C VAL A 107 -3.59 12.98 1.38
N ASP A 108 -4.33 12.14 0.66
CA ASP A 108 -5.69 12.47 0.23
C ASP A 108 -6.62 12.78 1.43
N TRP A 109 -6.49 12.05 2.55
CA TRP A 109 -7.25 12.34 3.76
C TRP A 109 -6.91 13.69 4.39
N THR A 110 -5.63 14.07 4.41
CA THR A 110 -5.23 15.39 4.96
C THR A 110 -5.76 16.56 4.15
N ILE A 111 -5.95 16.36 2.85
CA ILE A 111 -6.45 17.39 1.92
C ILE A 111 -7.99 17.39 1.91
N THR A 112 -8.62 16.23 1.77
CA THR A 112 -10.07 16.11 1.48
C THR A 112 -10.92 15.79 2.70
N ASN A 113 -10.32 15.25 3.79
CA ASN A 113 -11.03 14.72 4.98
C ASN A 113 -12.10 13.65 4.66
N LYS A 114 -12.04 13.02 3.48
CA LYS A 114 -13.03 12.01 3.06
C LYS A 114 -12.81 10.68 3.74
N PHE A 115 -13.90 10.01 4.09
CA PHE A 115 -13.87 8.67 4.67
C PHE A 115 -13.24 7.63 3.72
N LYS A 116 -13.41 7.80 2.40
CA LYS A 116 -12.79 6.95 1.38
C LYS A 116 -11.27 6.89 1.52
N SER A 117 -10.63 8.00 1.83
CA SER A 117 -9.16 8.09 1.99
C SER A 117 -8.67 7.26 3.18
N ILE A 118 -9.46 7.21 4.27
CA ILE A 118 -9.17 6.33 5.41
C ILE A 118 -9.22 4.87 4.99
N ILE A 119 -10.22 4.48 4.18
CA ILE A 119 -10.34 3.11 3.67
C ILE A 119 -9.11 2.75 2.81
N ILE A 120 -8.70 3.62 1.89
CA ILE A 120 -7.52 3.42 1.03
C ILE A 120 -6.28 3.20 1.90
N THR A 121 -6.08 4.04 2.92
CA THR A 121 -4.96 3.91 3.87
C THR A 121 -4.99 2.56 4.58
N MET A 122 -6.15 2.17 5.10
CA MET A 122 -6.30 0.90 5.81
C MET A 122 -6.07 -0.31 4.91
N VAL A 123 -6.57 -0.28 3.69
CA VAL A 123 -6.31 -1.34 2.68
C VAL A 123 -4.81 -1.44 2.37
N GLY A 124 -4.14 -0.30 2.18
CA GLY A 124 -2.70 -0.27 1.94
C GLY A 124 -1.89 -0.89 3.08
N PHE A 125 -2.11 -0.47 4.33
CA PHE A 125 -1.43 -1.04 5.49
C PHE A 125 -1.78 -2.51 5.71
N SER A 126 -3.06 -2.90 5.58
CA SER A 126 -3.49 -4.28 5.73
C SER A 126 -2.80 -5.19 4.72
N ALA A 127 -2.76 -4.78 3.44
CA ALA A 127 -2.08 -5.52 2.40
C ALA A 127 -0.56 -5.61 2.66
N ALA A 128 0.09 -4.52 3.09
CA ALA A 128 1.51 -4.53 3.46
C ALA A 128 1.81 -5.48 4.63
N THR A 129 0.88 -5.62 5.58
CA THR A 129 1.01 -6.51 6.74
C THR A 129 1.14 -7.98 6.35
N PHE A 130 0.52 -8.43 5.25
CA PHE A 130 0.68 -9.80 4.75
C PHE A 130 2.13 -10.12 4.34
N PHE A 131 2.88 -9.12 3.91
CA PHE A 131 4.30 -9.26 3.54
C PHE A 131 5.23 -8.99 4.72
N HIS A 132 4.83 -8.09 5.64
CA HIS A 132 5.64 -7.73 6.80
C HIS A 132 4.74 -7.26 7.95
N GLY A 133 4.58 -8.11 8.97
CA GLY A 133 3.66 -7.88 10.10
C GLY A 133 3.85 -6.56 10.83
N ALA A 134 5.07 -6.00 10.87
CA ALA A 134 5.34 -4.71 11.50
C ALA A 134 4.56 -3.53 10.85
N MET A 135 4.08 -3.68 9.60
CA MET A 135 3.27 -2.65 8.94
C MET A 135 1.91 -2.43 9.63
N MET A 136 1.44 -3.37 10.44
CA MET A 136 0.25 -3.22 11.27
C MET A 136 0.38 -2.06 12.26
N VAL A 137 1.58 -1.78 12.77
CA VAL A 137 1.84 -0.64 13.65
C VAL A 137 1.50 0.67 12.95
N GLY A 138 1.85 0.80 11.67
CA GLY A 138 1.50 1.97 10.87
C GLY A 138 0.00 2.21 10.77
N ALA A 139 -0.79 1.15 10.58
CA ALA A 139 -2.25 1.22 10.57
C ALA A 139 -2.81 1.70 11.93
N ILE A 140 -2.31 1.15 13.03
CA ILE A 140 -2.74 1.54 14.39
C ILE A 140 -2.42 3.01 14.66
N VAL A 141 -1.20 3.45 14.36
CA VAL A 141 -0.78 4.85 14.54
C VAL A 141 -1.66 5.79 13.72
N PHE A 142 -1.93 5.44 12.47
CA PHE A 142 -2.83 6.24 11.62
C PHE A 142 -4.25 6.33 12.21
N LEU A 143 -4.83 5.23 12.69
CA LEU A 143 -6.15 5.24 13.32
C LEU A 143 -6.18 6.13 14.58
N ILE A 144 -5.12 6.10 15.38
CA ILE A 144 -5.00 6.99 16.57
C ILE A 144 -4.99 8.45 16.12
N ILE A 145 -4.24 8.81 15.07
CA ILE A 145 -4.18 10.18 14.54
C ILE A 145 -5.57 10.63 14.07
N VAL A 146 -6.28 9.78 13.32
CA VAL A 146 -7.64 10.07 12.84
C VAL A 146 -8.60 10.28 14.03
N ALA A 147 -8.56 9.39 15.02
CA ALA A 147 -9.40 9.48 16.22
C ALA A 147 -9.14 10.79 16.98
N LEU A 148 -7.88 11.13 17.25
CA LEU A 148 -7.50 12.37 17.92
C LEU A 148 -7.92 13.62 17.14
N SER A 149 -7.82 13.60 15.81
CA SER A 149 -8.27 14.70 14.96
C SER A 149 -9.78 14.92 15.06
N LYS A 150 -10.57 13.86 15.05
CA LYS A 150 -12.03 13.94 15.20
C LYS A 150 -12.44 14.39 16.59
N ILE A 151 -11.77 13.92 17.65
CA ILE A 151 -11.99 14.34 19.04
C ILE A 151 -11.73 15.86 19.17
N LYS A 152 -10.62 16.37 18.64
CA LYS A 152 -10.31 17.83 18.68
C LYS A 152 -11.41 18.66 18.01
N ILE A 153 -11.91 18.23 16.85
CA ILE A 153 -12.99 18.92 16.13
C ILE A 153 -14.27 18.90 16.98
N PHE A 154 -14.61 17.76 17.58
CA PHE A 154 -15.78 17.62 18.46
C PHE A 154 -15.73 18.57 19.66
N PHE A 155 -14.59 18.61 20.38
CA PHE A 155 -14.41 19.54 21.52
C PHE A 155 -14.48 21.01 21.09
N LYS A 156 -13.85 21.36 19.94
CA LYS A 156 -13.93 22.73 19.41
C LYS A 156 -15.37 23.14 19.10
N THR A 157 -16.16 22.22 18.54
CA THR A 157 -17.58 22.47 18.23
C THR A 157 -18.40 22.65 19.51
N LEU A 158 -18.18 21.83 20.53
CA LEU A 158 -18.85 21.94 21.84
C LEU A 158 -18.52 23.27 22.54
N ILE A 159 -17.26 23.71 22.51
CA ILE A 159 -16.84 24.97 23.12
C ILE A 159 -17.49 26.15 22.37
N ASN A 160 -17.51 26.11 21.04
CA ASN A 160 -18.15 27.19 20.25
C ASN A 160 -19.66 27.27 20.48
N LEU A 161 -20.36 26.14 20.63
CA LEU A 161 -21.79 26.10 20.98
C LEU A 161 -22.06 26.67 22.39
N LYS A 162 -21.10 26.51 23.34
CA LYS A 162 -21.24 27.03 24.71
C LYS A 162 -20.94 28.52 24.85
N ILE A 163 -20.13 29.07 23.90
CA ILE A 163 -19.75 30.49 23.89
C ILE A 163 -20.76 31.35 23.13
N ASN A 164 -21.53 30.78 22.18
CA ASN A 164 -22.61 31.45 21.44
C ASN A 164 -23.94 30.72 21.72
N PRO A 165 -24.58 30.89 22.86
CA PRO A 165 -25.95 30.49 23.03
C PRO A 165 -26.84 31.55 22.40
N THR A 166 -27.30 31.28 21.22
CA THR A 166 -28.45 31.90 20.53
C THR A 166 -28.46 33.43 20.42
N ASN A 167 -28.37 33.92 19.21
CA ASN A 167 -29.36 34.82 18.68
C ASN A 167 -30.41 34.02 17.94
#